data_0348c2fe04bc6b47ab639e529200ce6e
#
_entry.id   0348c2fe04bc6b47ab639e529200ce6e
#
_cell.length_a   1.000
_cell.length_b   1.000
_cell.length_c   1.000
_cell.angle_alpha   90.00
_cell.angle_beta   90.00
_cell.angle_gamma   90.00
#
_symmetry.space_group_name_H-M   'P 1'
#
loop_
_entity.id
_entity.type
_entity.pdbx_description
1 polymer ?
#
loop_
_entity_poly.entity_id
_entity_poly.type
_entity_poly.pdbx_seq_one_letter_code
_entity_poly.pdbx_strand_id
1 'polypeptide(L)'
;MTKATTLFYIMSFLIASVCNGQQKQLKMENKINNPLLCDPETGVCEIPTAQKTNDNEIVSDQKKPVKIIYFTDPICSSCWGIEPQLRKLKLEYGNNIEIDYRMGGLLPNWSYNSGGISKPSDVAHHWDEVSLYYDMPIDGDIWLENPLNSSYPPSIAFKAAQMQDETKAVQFMRRIREMVFLEKKNITLWEHISKAASETGLDAVKLKTDYETKAIELFEADLELAKNMGVRGFPTLFFIDSQNNKQMVYGF
;
A
#
# COMPACT_ATOMS: atom_id res chain seq x y z
N MET A 1 47.64 44.31 19.65
CA MET A 1 46.41 43.87 18.96
C MET A 1 46.80 43.14 17.67
N THR A 2 46.64 41.88 17.65
CA THR A 2 47.35 40.91 16.80
C THR A 2 46.68 40.69 15.45
N LYS A 3 47.51 40.49 14.41
CA LYS A 3 47.15 40.27 12.99
C LYS A 3 46.12 39.15 12.69
N ALA A 4 45.62 38.47 13.71
CA ALA A 4 44.63 37.39 13.57
C ALA A 4 43.19 37.90 13.47
N THR A 5 42.85 39.08 13.95
CA THR A 5 41.48 39.62 13.96
C THR A 5 41.07 40.23 12.62
N THR A 6 42.05 40.65 11.81
CA THR A 6 41.76 41.24 10.49
C THR A 6 41.48 40.18 9.41
N LEU A 7 42.01 38.99 9.59
CA LEU A 7 41.80 37.88 8.62
C LEU A 7 40.39 37.27 8.72
N PHE A 8 39.78 37.33 9.91
CA PHE A 8 38.42 36.81 10.12
C PHE A 8 37.32 37.69 9.51
N TYR A 9 37.56 39.00 9.40
CA TYR A 9 36.60 39.94 8.81
C TYR A 9 36.61 39.92 7.28
N ILE A 10 37.71 39.55 6.64
CA ILE A 10 37.83 39.46 5.17
C ILE A 10 37.20 38.14 4.66
N MET A 11 37.27 37.08 5.43
CA MET A 11 36.60 35.80 5.04
C MET A 11 35.08 35.83 5.18
N SER A 12 34.51 36.64 6.07
CA SER A 12 33.05 36.79 6.22
C SER A 12 32.39 37.57 5.09
N PHE A 13 33.12 38.44 4.40
CA PHE A 13 32.58 39.21 3.27
C PHE A 13 32.64 38.47 1.91
N LEU A 14 33.53 37.51 1.79
CA LEU A 14 33.64 36.69 0.56
C LEU A 14 32.59 35.58 0.47
N ILE A 15 32.02 35.14 1.60
CA ILE A 15 30.97 34.11 1.60
C ILE A 15 29.58 34.71 1.30
N ALA A 16 29.37 36.00 1.61
CA ALA A 16 28.09 36.67 1.34
C ALA A 16 27.87 37.05 -0.14
N SER A 17 28.93 37.11 -0.96
CA SER A 17 28.80 37.43 -2.39
C SER A 17 28.59 36.26 -3.30
N VAL A 18 28.78 35.02 -2.82
CA VAL A 18 28.57 33.80 -3.64
C VAL A 18 27.12 33.26 -3.54
N CYS A 19 26.38 33.64 -2.48
CA CYS A 19 24.98 33.21 -2.33
C CYS A 19 23.95 34.01 -3.14
N ASN A 20 24.32 35.17 -3.71
CA ASN A 20 23.38 35.99 -4.46
C ASN A 20 23.42 35.79 -5.99
N GLY A 21 24.26 34.90 -6.49
CA GLY A 21 24.42 34.62 -7.92
C GLY A 21 23.67 33.39 -8.46
N GLN A 22 23.07 32.56 -7.60
CA GLN A 22 22.43 31.28 -8.02
C GLN A 22 20.91 31.24 -7.90
N GLN A 23 20.24 32.32 -7.59
CA GLN A 23 18.76 32.36 -7.54
C GLN A 23 18.11 32.84 -8.84
N LYS A 24 18.81 32.92 -9.94
CA LYS A 24 18.25 33.50 -11.17
C LYS A 24 18.30 32.60 -12.41
N GLN A 25 18.46 31.32 -12.24
CA GLN A 25 18.33 30.39 -13.41
C GLN A 25 17.82 29.02 -12.98
N LEU A 26 16.53 28.91 -12.66
CA LEU A 26 15.75 27.66 -12.73
C LEU A 26 14.26 28.01 -12.88
N LYS A 27 13.95 28.80 -13.89
CA LYS A 27 12.65 28.76 -14.55
C LYS A 27 12.81 27.82 -15.75
N MET A 28 12.93 26.55 -15.49
CA MET A 28 12.65 25.54 -16.49
C MET A 28 11.16 25.17 -16.36
N GLU A 29 10.42 25.58 -17.37
CA GLU A 29 9.09 25.13 -17.67
C GLU A 29 9.11 23.59 -17.90
N ASN A 30 9.01 22.82 -16.81
CA ASN A 30 8.44 21.50 -16.90
C ASN A 30 6.97 21.64 -16.44
N LYS A 31 6.09 21.96 -17.38
CA LYS A 31 4.68 21.58 -17.27
C LYS A 31 4.64 20.05 -17.20
N ILE A 32 4.91 19.50 -16.03
CA ILE A 32 4.49 18.14 -15.72
C ILE A 32 2.97 18.24 -15.74
N ASN A 33 2.33 17.67 -16.77
CA ASN A 33 0.91 17.42 -16.80
C ASN A 33 0.57 16.43 -15.69
N ASN A 34 0.47 16.93 -14.46
CA ASN A 34 -0.07 16.17 -13.34
C ASN A 34 -1.59 16.43 -13.32
N PRO A 35 -2.42 15.44 -13.67
CA PRO A 35 -3.87 15.60 -13.73
C PRO A 35 -4.53 15.86 -12.39
N LEU A 36 -3.76 15.96 -11.30
CA LEU A 36 -4.23 16.22 -9.94
C LEU A 36 -3.75 17.57 -9.38
N LEU A 37 -3.21 18.47 -10.22
CA LEU A 37 -2.87 19.82 -9.77
C LEU A 37 -4.15 20.65 -9.63
N CYS A 38 -4.49 20.95 -8.40
CA CYS A 38 -5.51 21.96 -8.07
C CYS A 38 -4.89 23.35 -8.20
N ASP A 39 -5.61 24.28 -8.78
CA ASP A 39 -5.23 25.70 -8.80
C ASP A 39 -5.30 26.27 -7.39
N PRO A 40 -4.20 26.73 -6.81
CA PRO A 40 -4.17 27.24 -5.44
C PRO A 40 -4.93 28.56 -5.26
N GLU A 41 -5.21 29.31 -6.32
CA GLU A 41 -5.93 30.60 -6.23
C GLU A 41 -7.45 30.41 -6.31
N THR A 42 -7.92 29.41 -7.06
CA THR A 42 -9.35 29.17 -7.28
C THR A 42 -9.88 27.98 -6.49
N GLY A 43 -9.03 27.10 -5.98
CA GLY A 43 -9.41 25.87 -5.30
C GLY A 43 -10.07 24.82 -6.20
N VAL A 44 -10.06 25.02 -7.52
CA VAL A 44 -10.68 24.12 -8.49
C VAL A 44 -9.64 23.11 -8.98
N CYS A 45 -9.96 21.83 -8.84
CA CYS A 45 -9.17 20.74 -9.40
C CYS A 45 -9.81 20.37 -10.74
N GLU A 46 -9.17 20.71 -11.86
CA GLU A 46 -9.64 20.30 -13.18
C GLU A 46 -9.21 18.83 -13.44
N ILE A 47 -10.21 17.97 -13.69
CA ILE A 47 -9.96 16.64 -14.25
C ILE A 47 -9.84 16.83 -15.76
N PRO A 48 -8.67 16.59 -16.40
CA PRO A 48 -8.55 16.70 -17.84
C PRO A 48 -9.49 15.72 -18.52
N THR A 49 -10.48 16.23 -19.23
CA THR A 49 -11.25 15.43 -20.17
C THR A 49 -10.30 14.98 -21.29
N ALA A 50 -10.22 13.67 -21.52
CA ALA A 50 -9.38 13.07 -22.53
C ALA A 50 -9.69 13.69 -23.90
N GLN A 51 -8.79 14.54 -24.43
CA GLN A 51 -8.84 14.96 -25.83
C GLN A 51 -8.52 13.74 -26.68
N LYS A 52 -9.46 13.39 -27.56
CA LYS A 52 -9.22 12.45 -28.66
C LYS A 52 -8.12 13.02 -29.55
N THR A 53 -6.90 12.54 -29.41
CA THR A 53 -5.84 12.78 -30.36
C THR A 53 -5.94 11.73 -31.45
N ASN A 54 -5.95 12.21 -32.71
CA ASN A 54 -5.95 11.39 -33.93
C ASN A 54 -4.79 10.40 -33.94
N ASP A 55 -5.11 9.16 -34.28
CA ASP A 55 -4.21 8.05 -34.47
C ASP A 55 -3.16 8.36 -35.54
N ASN A 56 -1.93 8.63 -35.11
CA ASN A 56 -0.75 8.31 -35.89
C ASN A 56 0.01 7.27 -35.04
N GLU A 57 0.07 6.05 -35.56
CA GLU A 57 0.81 4.93 -34.97
C GLU A 57 2.26 5.32 -34.73
N ILE A 58 2.56 5.77 -33.52
CA ILE A 58 3.89 5.61 -32.96
C ILE A 58 3.89 4.20 -32.37
N VAL A 59 4.56 3.27 -33.04
CA VAL A 59 4.92 1.98 -32.46
C VAL A 59 5.83 2.28 -31.27
N SER A 60 5.22 2.53 -30.13
CA SER A 60 5.91 2.58 -28.85
C SER A 60 6.35 1.15 -28.56
N ASP A 61 7.63 0.95 -28.44
CA ASP A 61 8.22 -0.25 -27.82
C ASP A 61 7.64 -0.32 -26.39
N GLN A 62 6.48 -0.97 -26.25
CA GLN A 62 5.76 -1.08 -24.97
C GLN A 62 6.57 -1.99 -24.08
N LYS A 63 7.51 -1.39 -23.35
CA LYS A 63 8.22 -2.07 -22.28
C LYS A 63 7.19 -2.72 -21.36
N LYS A 64 7.30 -4.06 -21.21
CA LYS A 64 6.39 -4.81 -20.32
C LYS A 64 6.42 -4.18 -18.92
N PRO A 65 5.27 -4.03 -18.27
CA PRO A 65 5.21 -3.48 -16.93
C PRO A 65 6.06 -4.32 -15.95
N VAL A 66 6.62 -3.66 -14.95
CA VAL A 66 7.25 -4.35 -13.82
C VAL A 66 6.15 -5.05 -13.02
N LYS A 67 6.24 -6.36 -12.91
CA LYS A 67 5.30 -7.13 -12.09
C LYS A 67 5.75 -7.13 -10.62
N ILE A 68 4.83 -6.80 -9.72
CA ILE A 68 5.04 -6.84 -8.28
C ILE A 68 4.11 -7.91 -7.71
N ILE A 69 4.66 -9.01 -7.19
CA ILE A 69 3.87 -9.96 -6.40
C ILE A 69 3.93 -9.49 -4.95
N TYR A 70 2.78 -9.12 -4.40
CA TYR A 70 2.66 -8.57 -3.06
C TYR A 70 1.93 -9.55 -2.15
N PHE A 71 2.69 -10.21 -1.28
CA PHE A 71 2.14 -11.03 -0.21
C PHE A 71 1.78 -10.15 0.97
N THR A 72 0.52 -10.22 1.37
CA THR A 72 -0.10 -9.36 2.36
C THR A 72 -1.14 -10.12 3.18
N ASP A 73 -1.67 -9.48 4.21
CA ASP A 73 -2.77 -10.02 5.02
C ASP A 73 -3.68 -8.88 5.49
N PRO A 74 -4.99 -9.09 5.59
CA PRO A 74 -5.95 -8.06 6.01
C PRO A 74 -5.68 -7.46 7.39
N ILE A 75 -5.13 -8.25 8.33
CA ILE A 75 -4.84 -7.82 9.70
C ILE A 75 -3.36 -7.51 9.96
N CYS A 76 -2.54 -7.52 8.92
CA CYS A 76 -1.12 -7.20 9.03
C CYS A 76 -0.95 -5.68 9.18
N SER A 77 -0.56 -5.21 10.39
CA SER A 77 -0.35 -3.80 10.71
C SER A 77 0.74 -3.16 9.86
N SER A 78 1.87 -3.84 9.63
CA SER A 78 2.93 -3.36 8.73
C SER A 78 2.46 -3.26 7.27
N CYS A 79 1.55 -4.14 6.84
CA CYS A 79 0.94 -4.03 5.51
C CYS A 79 0.02 -2.80 5.39
N TRP A 80 -0.67 -2.44 6.48
CA TRP A 80 -1.41 -1.19 6.58
C TRP A 80 -0.45 0.01 6.59
N GLY A 81 0.65 -0.07 7.35
CA GLY A 81 1.67 0.96 7.45
C GLY A 81 2.28 1.38 6.11
N ILE A 82 2.48 0.44 5.17
CA ILE A 82 3.02 0.75 3.83
C ILE A 82 1.96 1.14 2.80
N GLU A 83 0.67 1.12 3.13
CA GLU A 83 -0.43 1.42 2.19
C GLU A 83 -0.26 2.77 1.47
N PRO A 84 0.12 3.90 2.14
CA PRO A 84 0.36 5.17 1.46
C PRO A 84 1.48 5.07 0.42
N GLN A 85 2.53 4.31 0.69
CA GLN A 85 3.66 4.15 -0.23
C GLN A 85 3.28 3.32 -1.46
N LEU A 86 2.48 2.27 -1.29
CA LEU A 86 1.94 1.48 -2.41
C LEU A 86 1.03 2.32 -3.31
N ARG A 87 0.20 3.17 -2.71
CA ARG A 87 -0.66 4.09 -3.47
C ARG A 87 0.17 5.12 -4.23
N LYS A 88 1.18 5.70 -3.59
CA LYS A 88 2.11 6.61 -4.25
C LYS A 88 2.81 5.93 -5.43
N LEU A 89 3.33 4.73 -5.23
CA LEU A 89 3.95 3.93 -6.28
C LEU A 89 2.99 3.74 -7.47
N LYS A 90 1.72 3.37 -7.22
CA LYS A 90 0.71 3.20 -8.26
C LYS A 90 0.40 4.51 -9.00
N LEU A 91 0.34 5.64 -8.30
CA LEU A 91 0.09 6.95 -8.89
C LEU A 91 1.27 7.41 -9.76
N GLU A 92 2.51 7.20 -9.30
CA GLU A 92 3.71 7.63 -10.03
C GLU A 92 3.98 6.80 -11.28
N TYR A 93 3.79 5.49 -11.21
CA TYR A 93 4.15 4.57 -12.29
C TYR A 93 2.97 4.10 -13.13
N GLY A 94 1.74 4.22 -12.65
CA GLY A 94 0.52 3.94 -13.40
C GLY A 94 0.53 2.54 -14.04
N ASN A 95 0.43 2.50 -15.36
CA ASN A 95 0.41 1.26 -16.15
C ASN A 95 1.80 0.63 -16.36
N ASN A 96 2.88 1.28 -15.91
CA ASN A 96 4.22 0.69 -15.96
C ASN A 96 4.48 -0.34 -14.86
N ILE A 97 3.55 -0.48 -13.90
CA ILE A 97 3.59 -1.49 -12.86
C ILE A 97 2.27 -2.25 -12.80
N GLU A 98 2.38 -3.53 -12.48
CA GLU A 98 1.26 -4.43 -12.18
C GLU A 98 1.47 -5.00 -10.77
N ILE A 99 0.50 -4.84 -9.86
CA ILE A 99 0.57 -5.40 -8.50
C ILE A 99 -0.39 -6.58 -8.40
N ASP A 100 0.17 -7.75 -8.21
CA ASP A 100 -0.53 -9.02 -8.00
C ASP A 100 -0.63 -9.28 -6.49
N TYR A 101 -1.81 -9.09 -5.90
CA TYR A 101 -2.06 -9.23 -4.47
C TYR A 101 -2.30 -10.69 -4.11
N ARG A 102 -1.49 -11.21 -3.19
CA ARG A 102 -1.56 -12.58 -2.67
C ARG A 102 -1.77 -12.59 -1.18
N MET A 103 -2.69 -13.43 -0.70
CA MET A 103 -2.97 -13.54 0.72
C MET A 103 -1.98 -14.47 1.41
N GLY A 104 -1.47 -14.03 2.56
CA GLY A 104 -0.42 -14.76 3.25
C GLY A 104 -0.87 -15.63 4.42
N GLY A 105 -2.06 -15.37 4.98
CA GLY A 105 -2.60 -16.17 6.09
C GLY A 105 -1.83 -15.98 7.39
N LEU A 106 -1.67 -14.73 7.82
CA LEU A 106 -0.86 -14.35 8.99
C LEU A 106 -1.27 -15.07 10.28
N LEU A 107 -2.56 -15.19 10.54
CA LEU A 107 -3.12 -15.82 11.73
C LEU A 107 -4.10 -16.93 11.34
N PRO A 108 -3.66 -18.18 11.21
CA PRO A 108 -4.58 -19.31 10.98
C PRO A 108 -5.57 -19.49 12.14
N ASN A 109 -5.08 -19.49 13.35
CA ASN A 109 -5.82 -19.55 14.61
C ASN A 109 -4.84 -19.31 15.79
N TRP A 110 -5.34 -19.23 17.00
CA TRP A 110 -4.53 -18.97 18.20
C TRP A 110 -3.68 -20.17 18.69
N SER A 111 -3.77 -21.34 18.05
CA SER A 111 -2.82 -22.44 18.27
C SER A 111 -1.49 -22.20 17.56
N TYR A 112 -1.45 -21.24 16.63
CA TYR A 112 -0.25 -20.86 15.88
C TYR A 112 0.46 -19.71 16.62
N ASN A 113 1.69 -19.97 17.07
CA ASN A 113 2.52 -18.98 17.73
C ASN A 113 3.70 -18.62 16.83
N SER A 114 3.88 -17.33 16.52
CA SER A 114 4.99 -16.83 15.71
C SER A 114 5.46 -15.48 16.23
N GLY A 115 6.77 -15.24 16.19
CA GLY A 115 7.36 -13.96 16.53
C GLY A 115 7.10 -13.44 17.95
N GLY A 116 6.85 -14.36 18.91
CA GLY A 116 6.54 -13.97 20.31
C GLY A 116 5.08 -13.62 20.57
N ILE A 117 4.22 -13.64 19.53
CA ILE A 117 2.78 -13.38 19.65
C ILE A 117 2.06 -14.71 19.95
N SER A 118 1.37 -14.79 21.09
CA SER A 118 0.67 -15.99 21.54
C SER A 118 -0.79 -15.75 21.93
N LYS A 119 -1.19 -14.51 22.12
CA LYS A 119 -2.52 -14.11 22.57
C LYS A 119 -2.89 -12.72 22.02
N PRO A 120 -4.18 -12.36 22.01
CA PRO A 120 -4.65 -11.07 21.48
C PRO A 120 -3.95 -9.84 22.07
N SER A 121 -3.68 -9.82 23.38
CA SER A 121 -3.00 -8.68 24.02
C SER A 121 -1.59 -8.43 23.52
N ASP A 122 -0.89 -9.47 23.02
CA ASP A 122 0.43 -9.30 22.44
C ASP A 122 0.31 -8.56 21.09
N VAL A 123 -0.75 -8.81 20.34
CA VAL A 123 -1.03 -8.12 19.07
C VAL A 123 -1.39 -6.66 19.31
N ALA A 124 -2.20 -6.35 20.35
CA ALA A 124 -2.55 -4.97 20.69
C ALA A 124 -1.30 -4.13 20.86
N HIS A 125 -0.37 -4.58 21.70
CA HIS A 125 0.89 -3.88 21.94
C HIS A 125 1.76 -3.75 20.67
N HIS A 126 1.86 -4.82 19.89
CA HIS A 126 2.59 -4.77 18.61
C HIS A 126 1.96 -3.74 17.63
N TRP A 127 0.63 -3.60 17.60
CA TRP A 127 -0.04 -2.63 16.75
C TRP A 127 0.27 -1.19 17.16
N ASP A 128 0.40 -0.91 18.46
CA ASP A 128 0.82 0.40 18.97
C ASP A 128 2.24 0.74 18.50
N GLU A 129 3.17 -0.21 18.56
CA GLU A 129 4.54 -0.02 18.07
C GLU A 129 4.57 0.25 16.56
N VAL A 130 3.81 -0.51 15.77
CA VAL A 130 3.72 -0.36 14.32
C VAL A 130 3.08 0.98 13.94
N SER A 131 2.06 1.43 14.68
CA SER A 131 1.44 2.74 14.50
C SER A 131 2.47 3.87 14.60
N LEU A 132 3.30 3.84 15.62
CA LEU A 132 4.38 4.81 15.81
C LEU A 132 5.46 4.71 14.74
N TYR A 133 5.85 3.49 14.36
CA TYR A 133 6.91 3.28 13.37
C TYR A 133 6.57 3.81 11.98
N TYR A 134 5.33 3.59 11.52
CA TYR A 134 4.87 4.00 10.18
C TYR A 134 4.15 5.35 10.17
N ASP A 135 3.95 5.99 11.32
CA ASP A 135 3.09 7.20 11.46
C ASP A 135 1.70 6.98 10.83
N MET A 136 1.13 5.80 11.09
CA MET A 136 -0.17 5.39 10.59
C MET A 136 -1.13 5.15 11.76
N PRO A 137 -2.37 5.67 11.68
CA PRO A 137 -3.34 5.45 12.75
C PRO A 137 -3.74 3.97 12.81
N ILE A 138 -3.59 3.38 14.00
CA ILE A 138 -3.99 2.01 14.32
C ILE A 138 -4.55 2.00 15.74
N ASP A 139 -5.74 1.44 15.91
CA ASP A 139 -6.35 1.21 17.21
C ASP A 139 -6.22 -0.27 17.59
N GLY A 140 -5.29 -0.57 18.50
CA GLY A 140 -5.02 -1.92 18.98
C GLY A 140 -6.07 -2.49 19.93
N ASP A 141 -6.97 -1.66 20.46
CA ASP A 141 -7.95 -2.07 21.47
C ASP A 141 -8.93 -3.14 20.99
N ILE A 142 -9.14 -3.27 19.67
CA ILE A 142 -9.95 -4.36 19.11
C ILE A 142 -9.48 -5.74 19.61
N TRP A 143 -8.18 -5.91 19.81
CA TRP A 143 -7.61 -7.16 20.30
C TRP A 143 -7.92 -7.45 21.76
N LEU A 144 -8.29 -6.42 22.53
CA LEU A 144 -8.70 -6.51 23.93
C LEU A 144 -10.22 -6.60 24.07
N GLU A 145 -10.98 -5.88 23.22
CA GLU A 145 -12.43 -5.74 23.31
C GLU A 145 -13.18 -6.83 22.51
N ASN A 146 -12.72 -7.13 21.29
CA ASN A 146 -13.38 -8.09 20.38
C ASN A 146 -12.33 -8.75 19.47
N PRO A 147 -11.46 -9.59 20.03
CA PRO A 147 -10.31 -10.13 19.31
C PRO A 147 -10.72 -11.01 18.13
N LEU A 148 -9.95 -10.91 17.05
CA LEU A 148 -10.09 -11.76 15.89
C LEU A 148 -9.52 -13.15 16.18
N ASN A 149 -10.17 -14.19 15.69
CA ASN A 149 -9.71 -15.57 15.89
C ASN A 149 -8.84 -16.08 14.72
N SER A 150 -8.89 -15.41 13.57
CA SER A 150 -8.16 -15.81 12.37
C SER A 150 -8.12 -14.68 11.37
N SER A 151 -7.10 -14.64 10.51
CA SER A 151 -7.07 -13.75 9.33
C SER A 151 -7.63 -14.43 8.06
N TYR A 152 -7.97 -15.72 8.14
CA TYR A 152 -8.45 -16.48 7.00
C TYR A 152 -9.78 -15.97 6.43
N PRO A 153 -10.83 -15.71 7.24
CA PRO A 153 -12.10 -15.23 6.70
C PRO A 153 -11.98 -13.97 5.84
N PRO A 154 -11.33 -12.87 6.28
CA PRO A 154 -11.17 -11.70 5.43
C PRO A 154 -10.22 -11.94 4.25
N SER A 155 -9.23 -12.85 4.34
CA SER A 155 -8.37 -13.24 3.23
C SER A 155 -9.14 -13.98 2.14
N ILE A 156 -9.98 -14.93 2.51
CA ILE A 156 -10.87 -15.66 1.58
C ILE A 156 -11.86 -14.68 0.93
N ALA A 157 -12.42 -13.75 1.72
CA ALA A 157 -13.33 -12.73 1.19
C ALA A 157 -12.63 -11.82 0.15
N PHE A 158 -11.36 -11.49 0.34
CA PHE A 158 -10.59 -10.76 -0.66
C PHE A 158 -10.43 -11.57 -1.96
N LYS A 159 -10.16 -12.87 -1.88
CA LYS A 159 -10.10 -13.75 -3.08
C LYS A 159 -11.45 -13.79 -3.80
N ALA A 160 -12.57 -13.84 -3.07
CA ALA A 160 -13.90 -13.75 -3.64
C ALA A 160 -14.16 -12.38 -4.31
N ALA A 161 -13.64 -11.30 -3.73
CA ALA A 161 -13.71 -9.96 -4.33
C ALA A 161 -12.90 -9.88 -5.64
N GLN A 162 -11.69 -10.46 -5.68
CA GLN A 162 -10.86 -10.52 -6.90
C GLN A 162 -11.57 -11.26 -8.04
N MET A 163 -12.38 -12.30 -7.75
CA MET A 163 -13.16 -12.99 -8.76
C MET A 163 -14.25 -12.13 -9.40
N GLN A 164 -14.64 -11.04 -8.77
CA GLN A 164 -15.60 -10.10 -9.35
C GLN A 164 -14.90 -8.97 -10.12
N ASP A 165 -13.93 -8.31 -9.48
CA ASP A 165 -13.23 -7.15 -10.04
C ASP A 165 -11.94 -6.88 -9.23
N GLU A 166 -10.78 -6.94 -9.87
CA GLU A 166 -9.48 -6.73 -9.23
C GLU A 166 -9.34 -5.31 -8.63
N THR A 167 -9.85 -4.30 -9.31
CA THR A 167 -9.76 -2.91 -8.82
C THR A 167 -10.63 -2.69 -7.60
N LYS A 168 -11.86 -3.21 -7.62
CA LYS A 168 -12.77 -3.14 -6.49
C LYS A 168 -12.28 -4.01 -5.32
N ALA A 169 -11.61 -5.13 -5.61
CA ALA A 169 -11.00 -5.97 -4.58
C ALA A 169 -9.93 -5.20 -3.78
N VAL A 170 -9.09 -4.39 -4.45
CA VAL A 170 -8.12 -3.53 -3.75
C VAL A 170 -8.83 -2.48 -2.89
N GLN A 171 -9.94 -1.90 -3.37
CA GLN A 171 -10.75 -0.97 -2.57
C GLN A 171 -11.41 -1.69 -1.38
N PHE A 172 -11.91 -2.91 -1.59
CA PHE A 172 -12.46 -3.76 -0.53
C PHE A 172 -11.38 -4.09 0.52
N MET A 173 -10.17 -4.48 0.12
CA MET A 173 -9.05 -4.71 1.04
C MET A 173 -8.78 -3.48 1.91
N ARG A 174 -8.73 -2.30 1.28
CA ARG A 174 -8.57 -1.05 2.02
C ARG A 174 -9.71 -0.84 3.01
N ARG A 175 -10.96 -1.04 2.59
CA ARG A 175 -12.12 -0.82 3.43
C ARG A 175 -12.16 -1.75 4.65
N ILE A 176 -11.87 -3.03 4.48
CA ILE A 176 -11.79 -3.96 5.62
C ILE A 176 -10.64 -3.62 6.58
N ARG A 177 -9.51 -3.09 6.06
CA ARG A 177 -8.43 -2.57 6.89
C ARG A 177 -8.86 -1.33 7.68
N GLU A 178 -9.52 -0.36 7.06
CA GLU A 178 -10.09 0.78 7.78
C GLU A 178 -11.03 0.31 8.90
N MET A 179 -11.87 -0.68 8.64
CA MET A 179 -12.78 -1.24 9.66
C MET A 179 -12.04 -1.83 10.85
N VAL A 180 -10.97 -2.60 10.62
CA VAL A 180 -10.26 -3.28 11.71
C VAL A 180 -9.26 -2.36 12.41
N PHE A 181 -8.53 -1.53 11.68
CA PHE A 181 -7.47 -0.68 12.23
C PHE A 181 -7.99 0.64 12.83
N LEU A 182 -9.12 1.15 12.36
CA LEU A 182 -9.64 2.47 12.76
C LEU A 182 -10.98 2.42 13.44
N GLU A 183 -11.85 1.45 13.10
CA GLU A 183 -13.23 1.39 13.59
C GLU A 183 -13.47 0.27 14.63
N LYS A 184 -12.44 -0.47 15.00
CA LYS A 184 -12.51 -1.64 15.90
C LYS A 184 -13.60 -2.65 15.48
N LYS A 185 -13.74 -2.90 14.18
CA LYS A 185 -14.70 -3.88 13.65
C LYS A 185 -14.02 -5.22 13.44
N ASN A 186 -14.62 -6.27 14.00
CA ASN A 186 -14.14 -7.63 13.79
C ASN A 186 -14.48 -8.11 12.38
N ILE A 187 -13.52 -7.98 11.47
CA ILE A 187 -13.64 -8.31 10.04
C ILE A 187 -13.68 -9.82 9.74
N THR A 188 -13.69 -10.68 10.75
CA THR A 188 -13.99 -12.10 10.58
C THR A 188 -15.49 -12.38 10.51
N LEU A 189 -16.30 -11.41 10.95
CA LEU A 189 -17.75 -11.52 10.93
C LEU A 189 -18.31 -11.14 9.57
N TRP A 190 -19.20 -11.99 9.06
CA TRP A 190 -19.77 -11.81 7.71
C TRP A 190 -20.51 -10.47 7.54
N GLU A 191 -21.13 -9.95 8.58
CA GLU A 191 -21.80 -8.65 8.53
C GLU A 191 -20.85 -7.51 8.11
N HIS A 192 -19.60 -7.50 8.62
CA HIS A 192 -18.61 -6.49 8.28
C HIS A 192 -18.03 -6.73 6.88
N ILE A 193 -17.77 -7.99 6.51
CA ILE A 193 -17.34 -8.37 5.16
C ILE A 193 -18.40 -7.95 4.12
N SER A 194 -19.66 -8.28 4.34
CA SER A 194 -20.78 -7.94 3.46
C SER A 194 -20.98 -6.42 3.33
N LYS A 195 -20.84 -5.70 4.45
CA LYS A 195 -20.91 -4.24 4.46
C LYS A 195 -19.80 -3.63 3.61
N ALA A 196 -18.54 -4.04 3.83
CA ALA A 196 -17.40 -3.56 3.05
C ALA A 196 -17.56 -3.84 1.55
N ALA A 197 -18.07 -5.02 1.19
CA ALA A 197 -18.35 -5.38 -0.20
C ALA A 197 -19.36 -4.41 -0.84
N SER A 198 -20.48 -4.14 -0.15
CA SER A 198 -21.51 -3.22 -0.64
C SER A 198 -20.97 -1.78 -0.76
N GLU A 199 -20.19 -1.30 0.19
CA GLU A 199 -19.60 0.03 0.18
C GLU A 199 -18.59 0.23 -0.94
N THR A 200 -17.98 -0.86 -1.45
CA THR A 200 -17.02 -0.84 -2.57
C THR A 200 -17.64 -1.25 -3.91
N GLY A 201 -18.96 -1.39 -3.96
CA GLY A 201 -19.69 -1.69 -5.18
C GLY A 201 -19.51 -3.13 -5.70
N LEU A 202 -19.14 -4.06 -4.83
CA LEU A 202 -19.17 -5.50 -5.07
C LEU A 202 -20.58 -6.06 -4.82
N ASP A 203 -20.94 -7.13 -5.53
CA ASP A 203 -22.14 -7.88 -5.23
C ASP A 203 -21.91 -8.77 -4.00
N ALA A 204 -22.54 -8.40 -2.87
CA ALA A 204 -22.38 -9.11 -1.61
C ALA A 204 -22.96 -10.53 -1.62
N VAL A 205 -23.99 -10.80 -2.45
CA VAL A 205 -24.60 -12.14 -2.58
C VAL A 205 -23.65 -13.06 -3.36
N LYS A 206 -23.12 -12.55 -4.49
CA LYS A 206 -22.12 -13.27 -5.26
C LYS A 206 -20.84 -13.49 -4.46
N LEU A 207 -20.40 -12.47 -3.70
CA LEU A 207 -19.26 -12.57 -2.80
C LEU A 207 -19.43 -13.72 -1.81
N LYS A 208 -20.62 -13.85 -1.21
CA LYS A 208 -20.94 -14.94 -0.27
C LYS A 208 -20.81 -16.32 -0.92
N THR A 209 -21.37 -16.47 -2.10
CA THR A 209 -21.29 -17.72 -2.85
C THR A 209 -19.86 -18.10 -3.19
N ASP A 210 -19.08 -17.15 -3.71
CA ASP A 210 -17.69 -17.37 -4.08
C ASP A 210 -16.81 -17.62 -2.83
N TYR A 211 -17.09 -16.91 -1.72
CA TYR A 211 -16.43 -17.07 -0.42
C TYR A 211 -16.58 -18.46 0.16
N GLU A 212 -17.76 -19.06 0.04
CA GLU A 212 -18.07 -20.41 0.57
C GLU A 212 -17.60 -21.54 -0.36
N THR A 213 -17.06 -21.20 -1.53
CA THR A 213 -16.67 -22.17 -2.56
C THR A 213 -15.26 -21.90 -3.11
N LYS A 214 -15.18 -21.36 -4.31
CA LYS A 214 -13.94 -21.22 -5.09
C LYS A 214 -12.87 -20.35 -4.45
N ALA A 215 -13.25 -19.35 -3.65
CA ALA A 215 -12.29 -18.44 -3.03
C ALA A 215 -11.40 -19.15 -2.00
N ILE A 216 -11.86 -20.25 -1.41
CA ILE A 216 -11.07 -21.08 -0.50
C ILE A 216 -9.89 -21.70 -1.25
N GLU A 217 -10.14 -22.31 -2.40
CA GLU A 217 -9.10 -22.94 -3.24
C GLU A 217 -8.06 -21.90 -3.71
N LEU A 218 -8.53 -20.69 -4.08
CA LEU A 218 -7.65 -19.59 -4.49
C LEU A 218 -6.79 -19.07 -3.33
N PHE A 219 -7.34 -19.05 -2.14
CA PHE A 219 -6.59 -18.69 -0.95
C PHE A 219 -5.55 -19.75 -0.58
N GLU A 220 -5.89 -21.02 -0.65
CA GLU A 220 -4.96 -22.14 -0.43
C GLU A 220 -3.82 -22.11 -1.45
N ALA A 221 -4.12 -21.80 -2.70
CA ALA A 221 -3.09 -21.62 -3.74
C ALA A 221 -2.14 -20.44 -3.42
N ASP A 222 -2.65 -19.35 -2.86
CA ASP A 222 -1.80 -18.24 -2.40
C ASP A 222 -0.89 -18.66 -1.24
N LEU A 223 -1.38 -19.46 -0.28
CA LEU A 223 -0.56 -19.99 0.84
C LEU A 223 0.55 -20.91 0.32
N GLU A 224 0.23 -21.79 -0.63
CA GLU A 224 1.23 -22.66 -1.25
C GLU A 224 2.26 -21.86 -2.03
N LEU A 225 1.83 -20.86 -2.79
CA LEU A 225 2.74 -19.96 -3.51
C LEU A 225 3.67 -19.22 -2.54
N ALA A 226 3.14 -18.68 -1.44
CA ALA A 226 3.93 -18.02 -0.41
C ALA A 226 5.03 -18.96 0.15
N LYS A 227 4.67 -20.19 0.47
CA LYS A 227 5.60 -21.23 0.93
C LYS A 227 6.68 -21.52 -0.11
N ASN A 228 6.30 -21.72 -1.36
CA ASN A 228 7.22 -22.06 -2.47
C ASN A 228 8.15 -20.90 -2.81
N MET A 229 7.72 -19.66 -2.61
CA MET A 229 8.54 -18.46 -2.80
C MET A 229 9.38 -18.09 -1.56
N GLY A 230 9.28 -18.85 -0.46
CA GLY A 230 10.07 -18.63 0.75
C GLY A 230 9.62 -17.40 1.56
N VAL A 231 8.36 -16.99 1.45
CA VAL A 231 7.79 -15.89 2.25
C VAL A 231 7.76 -16.29 3.73
N ARG A 232 8.28 -15.42 4.59
CA ARG A 232 8.40 -15.68 6.05
C ARG A 232 7.65 -14.66 6.90
N GLY A 233 7.11 -13.61 6.30
CA GLY A 233 6.40 -12.54 7.00
C GLY A 233 5.77 -11.57 6.01
N PHE A 234 5.05 -10.61 6.52
CA PHE A 234 4.30 -9.62 5.72
C PHE A 234 4.59 -8.20 6.22
N PRO A 235 4.66 -7.24 5.31
CA PRO A 235 4.56 -7.36 3.84
C PRO A 235 5.80 -8.02 3.21
N THR A 236 5.63 -8.81 2.14
CA THR A 236 6.72 -9.25 1.28
C THR A 236 6.37 -8.95 -0.17
N LEU A 237 7.26 -8.27 -0.89
CA LEU A 237 7.09 -7.88 -2.28
C LEU A 237 8.21 -8.49 -3.13
N PHE A 238 7.83 -9.08 -4.26
CA PHE A 238 8.76 -9.52 -5.29
C PHE A 238 8.60 -8.63 -6.51
N PHE A 239 9.63 -7.89 -6.85
CA PHE A 239 9.71 -7.09 -8.07
C PHE A 239 10.29 -7.95 -9.18
N ILE A 240 9.59 -8.05 -10.30
CA ILE A 240 9.97 -8.87 -11.45
C ILE A 240 10.02 -7.94 -12.66
N ASP A 241 11.22 -7.77 -13.21
CA ASP A 241 11.41 -6.92 -14.39
C ASP A 241 11.08 -7.65 -15.71
N SER A 242 11.17 -6.92 -16.82
CA SER A 242 10.92 -7.46 -18.16
C SER A 242 11.90 -8.57 -18.59
N GLN A 243 13.04 -8.71 -17.91
CA GLN A 243 14.03 -9.75 -18.12
C GLN A 243 13.87 -10.94 -17.16
N ASN A 244 12.79 -10.92 -16.35
CA ASN A 244 12.49 -11.91 -15.31
C ASN A 244 13.50 -11.93 -14.14
N ASN A 245 14.26 -10.85 -13.94
CA ASN A 245 15.05 -10.68 -12.73
C ASN A 245 14.10 -10.42 -11.56
N LYS A 246 14.39 -11.07 -10.41
CA LYS A 246 13.57 -10.98 -9.21
C LYS A 246 14.34 -10.31 -8.09
N GLN A 247 13.73 -9.32 -7.46
CA GLN A 247 14.21 -8.69 -6.23
C GLN A 247 13.12 -8.81 -5.16
N MET A 248 13.49 -9.34 -4.01
CA MET A 248 12.59 -9.44 -2.86
C MET A 248 12.83 -8.26 -1.91
N VAL A 249 11.74 -7.66 -1.47
CA VAL A 249 11.69 -6.65 -0.39
C VAL A 249 10.68 -7.11 0.64
N TYR A 250 11.04 -7.10 1.89
CA TYR A 250 10.13 -7.40 3.00
C TYR A 250 10.13 -6.27 4.01
N GLY A 251 8.97 -6.04 4.61
CA GLY A 251 8.79 -5.04 5.65
C GLY A 251 9.28 -5.52 7.02
N PHE A 252 9.23 -4.59 7.94
CA PHE A 252 9.55 -4.78 9.35
C PHE A 252 8.55 -5.72 10.05
#